data_d087429687ad1aa73cf75df0d27280a5
#
_entry.id   d087429687ad1aa73cf75df0d27280a5
#
_cell.length_a   1.000
_cell.length_b   1.000
_cell.length_c   1.000
_cell.angle_alpha   90.00
_cell.angle_beta   90.00
_cell.angle_gamma   90.00
#
_symmetry.space_group_name_H-M   'P 1'
#
loop_
_entity.id
_entity.type
_entity.pdbx_description
1 polymer ?
#
loop_
_entity_poly.entity_id
_entity_poly.type
_entity_poly.pdbx_seq_one_letter_code
_entity_poly.pdbx_strand_id
1 'polypeptide(L)'
;MNTAIPEIYVSTDVEADGPIPGPHSMLSFASAAYTEHKELISTFSANLETLEGAAPHPVQAAWWKTQPEAWAACRTDLQQPLTALRAYVEWV
;
A
#
# COMPACT_ATOMS: atom_id res chain seq x y z
N MET A 1 -22.56 33.05 -4.32
CA MET A 1 -22.66 31.86 -3.48
C MET A 1 -21.60 30.81 -3.88
N ASN A 2 -20.97 30.30 -2.93
CA ASN A 2 -19.92 29.32 -3.19
C ASN A 2 -20.46 27.90 -3.02
N THR A 3 -20.48 27.16 -4.12
CA THR A 3 -20.73 25.74 -4.07
C THR A 3 -19.40 25.04 -3.92
N ALA A 4 -18.91 24.95 -2.71
CA ALA A 4 -17.65 24.26 -2.47
C ALA A 4 -17.74 22.82 -2.92
N ILE A 5 -16.78 22.39 -3.72
CA ILE A 5 -16.61 20.97 -4.01
C ILE A 5 -16.06 20.33 -2.75
N PRO A 6 -16.67 19.26 -2.23
CA PRO A 6 -16.15 18.58 -1.07
C PRO A 6 -14.71 18.10 -1.31
N GLU A 7 -13.83 18.37 -0.36
CA GLU A 7 -12.47 17.87 -0.41
C GLU A 7 -12.39 16.52 0.28
N ILE A 8 -11.70 15.61 -0.36
CA ILE A 8 -11.42 14.28 0.19
C ILE A 8 -9.91 14.14 0.30
N TYR A 9 -9.46 13.79 1.48
CA TYR A 9 -8.05 13.59 1.77
C TYR A 9 -7.76 12.10 1.82
N VAL A 10 -6.80 11.66 1.03
CA VAL A 10 -6.38 10.26 1.01
C VAL A 10 -4.99 10.16 1.62
N SER A 11 -4.89 9.41 2.71
CA SER A 11 -3.61 9.10 3.35
C SER A 11 -3.20 7.70 2.93
N THR A 12 -1.99 7.56 2.40
CA THR A 12 -1.48 6.29 1.90
C THR A 12 -0.18 5.92 2.58
N ASP A 13 -0.08 4.67 3.01
CA ASP A 13 1.12 4.09 3.57
C ASP A 13 1.51 2.86 2.74
N VAL A 14 2.80 2.64 2.59
CA VAL A 14 3.32 1.51 1.81
C VAL A 14 4.39 0.77 2.60
N GLU A 15 4.44 -0.56 2.39
CA GLU A 15 5.52 -1.41 2.87
C GLU A 15 6.26 -1.99 1.67
N ALA A 16 7.58 -1.98 1.73
CA ALA A 16 8.42 -2.42 0.62
C ALA A 16 9.62 -3.24 1.12
N ASP A 17 10.24 -3.96 0.20
CA ASP A 17 11.45 -4.73 0.50
C ASP A 17 12.74 -4.04 0.02
N GLY A 18 12.64 -2.79 -0.39
CA GLY A 18 13.76 -1.94 -0.76
C GLY A 18 13.30 -0.56 -1.21
N PRO A 19 14.25 0.39 -1.32
CA PRO A 19 13.91 1.80 -1.55
C PRO A 19 13.59 2.16 -3.00
N ILE A 20 13.90 1.29 -3.97
CA ILE A 20 13.78 1.63 -5.38
C ILE A 20 12.76 0.71 -6.05
N PRO A 21 11.64 1.27 -6.58
CA PRO A 21 10.69 0.47 -7.36
C PRO A 21 11.36 -0.15 -8.59
N GLY A 22 11.02 -1.37 -8.88
CA GLY A 22 11.57 -2.14 -9.98
C GLY A 22 12.59 -3.16 -9.52
N PRO A 23 13.81 -2.77 -9.08
CA PRO A 23 14.75 -3.68 -8.42
C PRO A 23 14.19 -4.30 -7.14
N HIS A 24 13.33 -3.56 -6.45
CA HIS A 24 12.64 -3.98 -5.23
C HIS A 24 11.14 -3.96 -5.43
N SER A 25 10.40 -4.58 -4.52
CA SER A 25 8.96 -4.71 -4.62
C SER A 25 8.24 -3.92 -3.52
N MET A 26 7.10 -3.35 -3.86
CA MET A 26 6.12 -2.93 -2.88
C MET A 26 5.40 -4.19 -2.38
N LEU A 27 5.43 -4.41 -1.08
CA LEU A 27 4.86 -5.61 -0.46
C LEU A 27 3.39 -5.44 -0.12
N SER A 28 3.01 -4.25 0.29
CA SER A 28 1.62 -3.91 0.61
C SER A 28 1.43 -2.41 0.59
N PHE A 29 0.18 -1.99 0.46
CA PHE A 29 -0.19 -0.61 0.67
C PHE A 29 -1.58 -0.51 1.27
N ALA A 30 -1.84 0.59 1.94
CA ALA A 30 -3.14 0.89 2.51
C ALA A 30 -3.42 2.37 2.37
N SER A 31 -4.65 2.69 2.06
CA SER A 31 -5.12 4.07 1.97
C SER A 31 -6.39 4.25 2.79
N ALA A 32 -6.52 5.42 3.38
CA ALA A 32 -7.72 5.82 4.09
C ALA A 32 -8.19 7.16 3.54
N ALA A 33 -9.47 7.24 3.21
CA ALA A 33 -10.10 8.45 2.71
C ALA A 33 -10.89 9.14 3.81
N TYR A 34 -10.68 10.44 3.95
CA TYR A 34 -11.30 11.26 4.98
C TYR A 34 -11.98 12.46 4.37
N THR A 35 -13.04 12.94 5.04
CA THR A 35 -13.62 14.25 4.73
C THR A 35 -12.69 15.37 5.22
N GLU A 36 -12.97 16.60 4.81
CA GLU A 36 -12.28 17.79 5.34
C GLU A 36 -12.47 17.97 6.84
N HIS A 37 -13.45 17.31 7.45
CA HIS A 37 -13.70 17.32 8.89
C HIS A 37 -13.07 16.13 9.61
N LYS A 38 -12.16 15.42 8.94
CA LYS A 38 -11.42 14.26 9.49
C LYS A 38 -12.29 13.04 9.79
N GLU A 39 -13.44 12.93 9.15
CA GLU A 39 -14.28 11.75 9.25
C GLU A 39 -13.84 10.70 8.25
N LEU A 40 -13.65 9.47 8.70
CA LEU A 40 -13.26 8.36 7.84
C LEU A 40 -14.42 7.98 6.91
N ILE A 41 -14.16 7.98 5.61
CA ILE A 41 -15.12 7.57 4.59
C ILE A 41 -14.98 6.07 4.30
N SER A 42 -13.79 5.65 3.90
CA SER A 42 -13.50 4.25 3.62
C SER A 42 -12.00 3.99 3.61
N THR A 43 -11.63 2.71 3.57
CA THR A 43 -10.24 2.30 3.47
C THR A 43 -10.07 1.32 2.32
N PHE A 44 -8.87 1.25 1.79
CA PHE A 44 -8.46 0.24 0.83
C PHE A 44 -7.09 -0.30 1.25
N SER A 45 -6.91 -1.60 1.16
CA SER A 45 -5.60 -2.20 1.40
C SER A 45 -5.40 -3.40 0.50
N ALA A 46 -4.15 -3.70 0.19
CA ALA A 46 -3.78 -4.87 -0.58
C ALA A 46 -2.37 -5.32 -0.22
N ASN A 47 -2.20 -6.62 -0.13
CA ASN A 47 -0.90 -7.28 -0.06
C ASN A 47 -0.56 -7.78 -1.46
N LEU A 48 0.68 -7.58 -1.88
CA LEU A 48 1.07 -7.76 -3.27
C LEU A 48 2.09 -8.88 -3.42
N GLU A 49 1.97 -9.63 -4.50
CA GLU A 49 3.04 -10.49 -4.95
C GLU A 49 4.25 -9.63 -5.33
N THR A 50 5.45 -10.14 -5.11
CA THR A 50 6.66 -9.46 -5.51
C THR A 50 6.78 -9.40 -7.03
N LEU A 51 7.51 -8.40 -7.52
CA LEU A 51 7.74 -8.24 -8.95
C LEU A 51 8.67 -9.33 -9.47
N GLU A 52 8.39 -9.85 -10.66
CA GLU A 52 9.25 -10.82 -11.31
C GLU A 52 10.64 -10.22 -11.56
N GLY A 53 11.67 -10.95 -11.19
CA GLY A 53 13.06 -10.51 -11.32
C GLY A 53 13.54 -9.51 -10.27
N ALA A 54 12.67 -9.05 -9.40
CA ALA A 54 13.05 -8.19 -8.29
C ALA A 54 13.56 -9.01 -7.10
N ALA A 55 14.41 -8.38 -6.29
CA ALA A 55 14.95 -8.99 -5.08
C ALA A 55 14.92 -8.01 -3.92
N PRO A 56 14.78 -8.47 -2.67
CA PRO A 56 14.81 -7.57 -1.52
C PRO A 56 16.19 -6.94 -1.36
N HIS A 57 16.19 -5.69 -0.89
CA HIS A 57 17.42 -5.05 -0.47
C HIS A 57 17.91 -5.72 0.83
N PRO A 58 19.22 -6.05 0.97
CA PRO A 58 19.73 -6.78 2.14
C PRO A 58 19.39 -6.14 3.49
N VAL A 59 19.45 -4.82 3.57
CA VAL A 59 19.13 -4.09 4.81
C VAL A 59 17.65 -4.25 5.16
N GLN A 60 16.76 -4.11 4.18
CA GLN A 60 15.33 -4.28 4.39
C GLN A 60 14.96 -5.73 4.71
N ALA A 61 15.61 -6.68 4.05
CA ALA A 61 15.39 -8.10 4.34
C ALA A 61 15.77 -8.44 5.78
N ALA A 62 16.88 -7.89 6.27
CA ALA A 62 17.30 -8.04 7.66
C ALA A 62 16.31 -7.43 8.64
N TRP A 63 15.80 -6.24 8.32
CA TRP A 63 14.80 -5.57 9.15
C TRP A 63 13.50 -6.37 9.24
N TRP A 64 13.01 -6.90 8.11
CA TRP A 64 11.78 -7.70 8.10
C TRP A 64 11.88 -8.95 8.98
N LYS A 65 13.06 -9.54 9.10
CA LYS A 65 13.29 -10.67 10.01
C LYS A 65 13.07 -10.30 11.47
N THR A 66 13.18 -9.03 11.82
CA THR A 66 12.90 -8.53 13.17
C THR A 66 11.43 -8.25 13.41
N GLN A 67 10.59 -8.35 12.37
CA GLN A 67 9.16 -8.00 12.40
C GLN A 67 8.30 -9.16 11.88
N PRO A 68 8.34 -10.35 12.55
CA PRO A 68 7.66 -11.52 12.00
C PRO A 68 6.15 -11.39 11.91
N GLU A 69 5.52 -10.69 12.82
CA GLU A 69 4.06 -10.49 12.80
C GLU A 69 3.65 -9.54 11.67
N ALA A 70 4.37 -8.43 11.51
CA ALA A 70 4.12 -7.50 10.42
C ALA A 70 4.40 -8.14 9.05
N TRP A 71 5.44 -8.94 8.96
CA TRP A 71 5.75 -9.70 7.75
C TRP A 71 4.62 -10.66 7.39
N ALA A 72 4.14 -11.44 8.35
CA ALA A 72 3.04 -12.37 8.12
C ALA A 72 1.77 -11.63 7.67
N ALA A 73 1.47 -10.49 8.29
CA ALA A 73 0.30 -9.70 7.95
C ALA A 73 0.35 -9.18 6.50
N CYS A 74 1.52 -8.74 6.02
CA CYS A 74 1.65 -8.22 4.66
C CYS A 74 1.87 -9.32 3.60
N ARG A 75 2.02 -10.58 4.02
CA ARG A 75 2.21 -11.73 3.12
C ARG A 75 1.00 -12.67 3.07
N THR A 76 -0.16 -12.19 3.50
CA THR A 76 -1.42 -12.93 3.48
C THR A 76 -2.29 -12.44 2.32
N ASP A 77 -2.98 -13.35 1.64
CA ASP A 77 -3.90 -13.03 0.54
C ASP A 77 -3.25 -12.14 -0.53
N LEU A 78 -2.12 -12.57 -1.04
CA LEU A 78 -1.36 -11.83 -2.04
C LEU A 78 -2.12 -11.66 -3.34
N GLN A 79 -2.11 -10.43 -3.86
CA GLN A 79 -2.68 -10.10 -5.16
C GLN A 79 -1.58 -9.71 -6.14
N GLN A 80 -1.84 -9.92 -7.42
CA GLN A 80 -0.94 -9.39 -8.44
C GLN A 80 -0.99 -7.86 -8.41
N PRO A 81 0.17 -7.18 -8.49
CA PRO A 81 0.21 -5.72 -8.39
C PRO A 81 -0.73 -4.99 -9.34
N LEU A 82 -0.79 -5.42 -10.60
CA LEU A 82 -1.67 -4.77 -11.58
C LEU A 82 -3.15 -4.90 -11.20
N THR A 83 -3.57 -6.08 -10.74
CA THR A 83 -4.95 -6.32 -10.30
C THR A 83 -5.30 -5.42 -9.11
N ALA A 84 -4.41 -5.36 -8.12
CA ALA A 84 -4.62 -4.53 -6.94
C ALA A 84 -4.67 -3.04 -7.28
N LEU A 85 -3.79 -2.57 -8.16
CA LEU A 85 -3.75 -1.17 -8.56
C LEU A 85 -4.99 -0.78 -9.37
N ARG A 86 -5.52 -1.66 -10.21
CA ARG A 86 -6.78 -1.41 -10.91
C ARG A 86 -7.94 -1.27 -9.95
N ALA A 87 -8.02 -2.15 -8.95
CA ALA A 87 -9.05 -2.05 -7.92
C ALA A 87 -8.91 -0.76 -7.11
N TYR A 88 -7.69 -0.36 -6.82
CA TYR A 88 -7.41 0.89 -6.12
C TYR A 88 -7.88 2.12 -6.90
N VAL A 89 -7.63 2.15 -8.20
CA VAL A 89 -8.09 3.25 -9.07
C VAL A 89 -9.61 3.36 -9.04
N GLU A 90 -10.33 2.24 -9.04
CA GLU A 90 -11.79 2.26 -8.93
C GLU A 90 -12.26 2.72 -7.55
N TRP A 91 -11.52 2.39 -6.50
CA TRP A 91 -11.85 2.82 -5.14
C TRP A 91 -11.63 4.33 -4.95
N VAL A 92 -10.56 4.87 -5.49
CA VAL A 92 -10.26 6.32 -5.44
C VAL A 92 -11.29 7.13 -6.28
#